data_9cfaa0eb3d9a7f72dd7a6677e5cc94c2
#
_entry.id   9cfaa0eb3d9a7f72dd7a6677e5cc94c2
#
_cell.length_a   1.000
_cell.length_b   1.000
_cell.length_c   1.000
_cell.angle_alpha   90.00
_cell.angle_beta   90.00
_cell.angle_gamma   90.00
#
_symmetry.space_group_name_H-M   'P 1'
#
loop_
_entity.id
_entity.type
_entity.pdbx_description
1 polymer ?
#
loop_
_entity_poly.entity_id
_entity_poly.type
_entity_poly.pdbx_seq_one_letter_code
_entity_poly.pdbx_strand_id
1 'polypeptide(L)'
;MNKRTHTRHATYEIRYHFVFCPKYRRPVLAGAVGERLQAMIPEIIGQLGGKVLNITVQPEHVHLFVEIPPTLAPSQVVHRVKGASSHRLRQEFPHLRSRLPSLWTRSYYVGTAGKVSETTIQRYIDAQKGT
;
A
#
# COMPACT_ATOMS: atom_id res chain seq x y z
N MET A 1 20.13 -10.77 -10.76
CA MET A 1 21.09 -9.74 -10.38
C MET A 1 20.35 -8.44 -10.05
N ASN A 2 20.63 -7.88 -8.90
CA ASN A 2 19.98 -6.64 -8.48
C ASN A 2 20.56 -5.46 -9.26
N LYS A 3 19.69 -4.76 -9.95
CA LYS A 3 20.06 -3.52 -10.61
C LYS A 3 19.78 -2.36 -9.66
N ARG A 4 20.74 -1.45 -9.56
CA ARG A 4 20.53 -0.19 -8.85
C ARG A 4 19.75 0.76 -9.73
N THR A 5 18.90 1.53 -9.09
CA THR A 5 18.09 2.53 -9.78
C THR A 5 18.84 3.85 -9.81
N HIS A 6 18.66 4.60 -10.88
CA HIS A 6 19.36 5.85 -11.07
C HIS A 6 18.38 6.99 -11.27
N THR A 7 18.70 8.13 -10.68
CA THR A 7 18.23 9.42 -11.14
C THR A 7 19.41 10.19 -11.70
N ARG A 8 19.19 11.43 -12.12
CA ARG A 8 20.27 12.27 -12.67
C ARG A 8 21.44 12.43 -11.70
N HIS A 9 21.17 12.49 -10.39
CA HIS A 9 22.18 12.77 -9.37
C HIS A 9 22.36 11.66 -8.34
N ALA A 10 21.60 10.57 -8.44
CA ALA A 10 21.65 9.53 -7.44
C ALA A 10 21.54 8.13 -8.04
N THR A 11 22.25 7.20 -7.43
CA THR A 11 22.06 5.75 -7.60
C THR A 11 21.54 5.24 -6.28
N TYR A 12 20.44 4.47 -6.29
CA TYR A 12 19.80 4.07 -5.05
C TYR A 12 19.15 2.69 -5.11
N GLU A 13 18.99 2.11 -3.93
CA GLU A 13 18.28 0.85 -3.71
C GLU A 13 17.40 1.02 -2.46
N ILE A 14 16.43 1.94 -2.55
CA ILE A 14 15.57 2.25 -1.41
C ILE A 14 14.28 1.47 -1.56
N ARG A 15 14.13 0.42 -0.75
CA ARG A 15 13.00 -0.50 -0.83
C ARG A 15 12.30 -0.60 0.51
N TYR A 16 10.98 -0.55 0.47
CA TYR A 16 10.14 -0.64 1.65
C TYR A 16 9.04 -1.67 1.47
N HIS A 17 8.75 -2.36 2.55
CA HIS A 17 7.52 -3.12 2.72
C HIS A 17 6.52 -2.26 3.46
N PHE A 18 5.32 -2.11 2.89
CA PHE A 18 4.19 -1.49 3.56
C PHE A 18 3.10 -2.53 3.78
N VAL A 19 2.45 -2.45 4.94
CA VAL A 19 1.21 -3.20 5.20
C VAL A 19 0.18 -2.22 5.72
N PHE A 20 -1.02 -2.25 5.16
CA PHE A 20 -2.10 -1.40 5.62
C PHE A 20 -3.46 -2.08 5.42
N CYS A 21 -4.42 -1.67 6.23
CA CYS A 21 -5.71 -2.34 6.35
C CYS A 21 -6.88 -1.38 6.12
N PRO A 22 -8.00 -1.88 5.58
CA PRO A 22 -9.25 -1.14 5.58
C PRO A 22 -9.70 -0.78 7.00
N LYS A 23 -10.48 0.29 7.11
CA LYS A 23 -11.06 0.74 8.37
C LYS A 23 -11.80 -0.41 9.06
N TYR A 24 -11.53 -0.59 10.36
CA TYR A 24 -12.05 -1.69 11.17
C TYR A 24 -11.64 -3.08 10.68
N ARG A 25 -10.62 -3.15 9.83
CA ARG A 25 -10.16 -4.38 9.17
C ARG A 25 -11.31 -5.11 8.47
N ARG A 26 -12.24 -4.35 7.88
CA ARG A 26 -13.34 -4.94 7.12
C ARG A 26 -12.83 -5.61 5.85
N PRO A 27 -13.35 -6.81 5.49
CA PRO A 27 -12.87 -7.55 4.31
C PRO A 27 -13.47 -6.99 3.02
N VAL A 28 -13.27 -5.71 2.75
CA VAL A 28 -13.87 -5.00 1.61
C VAL A 28 -13.03 -5.07 0.34
N LEU A 29 -11.78 -5.53 0.43
CA LEU A 29 -10.87 -5.59 -0.72
C LEU A 29 -11.01 -6.92 -1.49
N ALA A 30 -12.22 -7.44 -1.59
CA ALA A 30 -12.51 -8.68 -2.26
C ALA A 30 -13.10 -8.43 -3.65
N GLY A 31 -12.98 -9.42 -4.55
CA GLY A 31 -13.61 -9.37 -5.87
C GLY A 31 -13.13 -8.18 -6.70
N ALA A 32 -14.07 -7.46 -7.30
CA ALA A 32 -13.78 -6.35 -8.20
C ALA A 32 -13.01 -5.20 -7.53
N VAL A 33 -13.29 -4.94 -6.25
CA VAL A 33 -12.56 -3.91 -5.48
C VAL A 33 -11.08 -4.27 -5.36
N GLY A 34 -10.79 -5.50 -4.97
CA GLY A 34 -9.41 -5.98 -4.84
C GLY A 34 -8.66 -5.99 -6.18
N GLU A 35 -9.31 -6.44 -7.23
CA GLU A 35 -8.72 -6.44 -8.58
C GLU A 35 -8.39 -5.03 -9.05
N ARG A 36 -9.29 -4.09 -8.83
CA ARG A 36 -9.10 -2.70 -9.21
C ARG A 36 -7.96 -2.07 -8.42
N LEU A 37 -7.90 -2.33 -7.11
CA LEU A 37 -6.83 -1.84 -6.25
C LEU A 37 -5.47 -2.38 -6.69
N GLN A 38 -5.39 -3.66 -7.00
CA GLN A 38 -4.15 -4.29 -7.45
C GLN A 38 -3.62 -3.68 -8.76
N ALA A 39 -4.52 -3.26 -9.64
CA ALA A 39 -4.13 -2.57 -10.87
C ALA A 39 -3.78 -1.11 -10.64
N MET A 40 -4.42 -0.46 -9.69
CA MET A 40 -4.29 0.98 -9.42
C MET A 40 -2.99 1.34 -8.72
N ILE A 41 -2.57 0.55 -7.74
CA ILE A 41 -1.40 0.88 -6.92
C ILE A 41 -0.11 1.01 -7.74
N PRO A 42 0.20 0.12 -8.69
CA PRO A 42 1.38 0.31 -9.54
C PRO A 42 1.38 1.63 -10.32
N GLU A 43 0.22 2.08 -10.78
CA GLU A 43 0.11 3.37 -11.46
C GLU A 43 0.44 4.53 -10.51
N ILE A 44 -0.09 4.49 -9.29
CA ILE A 44 0.14 5.53 -8.29
C ILE A 44 1.63 5.59 -7.93
N ILE A 45 2.24 4.44 -7.68
CA ILE A 45 3.67 4.35 -7.36
C ILE A 45 4.52 4.83 -8.54
N GLY A 46 4.14 4.47 -9.77
CA GLY A 46 4.82 4.95 -10.96
C GLY A 46 4.79 6.47 -11.11
N GLN A 47 3.68 7.10 -10.78
CA GLN A 47 3.54 8.57 -10.78
C GLN A 47 4.47 9.25 -9.78
N LEU A 48 4.83 8.54 -8.70
CA LEU A 48 5.77 9.04 -7.69
C LEU A 48 7.23 8.80 -8.08
N GLY A 49 7.48 8.20 -9.22
CA GLY A 49 8.82 7.83 -9.65
C GLY A 49 9.31 6.54 -9.04
N GLY A 50 8.44 5.79 -8.41
CA GLY A 50 8.75 4.50 -7.81
C GLY A 50 8.35 3.32 -8.68
N LYS A 51 8.54 2.13 -8.13
CA LYS A 51 8.31 0.87 -8.81
C LYS A 51 7.77 -0.16 -7.83
N VAL A 52 6.69 -0.83 -8.20
CA VAL A 52 6.17 -1.95 -7.41
C VAL A 52 6.97 -3.20 -7.73
N LEU A 53 7.58 -3.80 -6.71
CA LEU A 53 8.34 -5.03 -6.83
C LEU A 53 7.47 -6.25 -6.51
N ASN A 54 6.52 -6.10 -5.59
CA ASN A 54 5.53 -7.11 -5.29
C ASN A 54 4.30 -6.46 -4.64
N ILE A 55 3.13 -7.01 -4.89
CA ILE A 55 1.89 -6.57 -4.28
C ILE A 55 0.99 -7.77 -4.01
N THR A 56 0.43 -7.81 -2.82
CA THR A 56 -0.57 -8.80 -2.42
C THR A 56 -1.76 -8.06 -1.85
N VAL A 57 -2.93 -8.24 -2.46
CA VAL A 57 -4.19 -7.68 -1.96
C VAL A 57 -5.03 -8.83 -1.43
N GLN A 58 -5.25 -8.82 -0.12
CA GLN A 58 -6.17 -9.73 0.55
C GLN A 58 -7.43 -8.95 0.92
N PRO A 59 -8.56 -9.61 1.22
CA PRO A 59 -9.78 -8.87 1.56
C PRO A 59 -9.61 -7.84 2.67
N GLU A 60 -8.73 -8.07 3.63
CA GLU A 60 -8.58 -7.27 4.85
C GLU A 60 -7.24 -6.55 4.97
N HIS A 61 -6.32 -6.68 4.00
CA HIS A 61 -5.04 -5.98 4.04
C HIS A 61 -4.36 -5.95 2.69
N VAL A 62 -3.40 -5.03 2.57
CA VAL A 62 -2.48 -4.94 1.44
C VAL A 62 -1.06 -5.10 1.95
N HIS A 63 -0.28 -5.93 1.28
CA HIS A 63 1.17 -5.99 1.46
C HIS A 63 1.82 -5.50 0.16
N LEU A 64 2.60 -4.45 0.26
CA LEU A 64 3.17 -3.75 -0.88
C LEU A 64 4.69 -3.65 -0.70
N PHE A 65 5.45 -4.17 -1.66
CA PHE A 65 6.90 -4.03 -1.68
C PHE A 65 7.28 -3.14 -2.87
N VAL A 66 7.94 -2.02 -2.56
CA VAL A 66 8.22 -0.99 -3.55
C VAL A 66 9.65 -0.48 -3.46
N GLU A 67 10.16 0.00 -4.58
CA GLU A 67 11.33 0.84 -4.64
C GLU A 67 10.87 2.28 -4.83
N ILE A 68 11.42 3.21 -4.05
CA ILE A 68 11.03 4.62 -4.11
C ILE A 68 12.27 5.50 -4.29
N PRO A 69 12.11 6.69 -4.90
CA PRO A 69 13.23 7.61 -5.06
C PRO A 69 13.68 8.23 -3.73
N PRO A 70 14.95 8.67 -3.62
CA PRO A 70 15.48 9.22 -2.36
C PRO A 70 14.86 10.56 -1.96
N THR A 71 14.07 11.17 -2.83
CA THR A 71 13.40 12.44 -2.57
C THR A 71 12.12 12.31 -1.76
N LEU A 72 11.64 11.07 -1.52
CA LEU A 72 10.38 10.82 -0.83
C LEU A 72 10.59 10.06 0.48
N ALA A 73 9.90 10.51 1.52
CA ALA A 73 9.79 9.75 2.75
C ALA A 73 8.77 8.62 2.59
N PRO A 74 8.93 7.49 3.31
CA PRO A 74 7.94 6.41 3.25
C PRO A 74 6.53 6.87 3.63
N SER A 75 6.40 7.80 4.58
CA SER A 75 5.09 8.36 4.95
C SER A 75 4.41 9.08 3.79
N GLN A 76 5.17 9.79 2.96
CA GLN A 76 4.63 10.45 1.78
C GLN A 76 4.12 9.45 0.74
N VAL A 77 4.84 8.35 0.56
CA VAL A 77 4.46 7.30 -0.38
C VAL A 77 3.16 6.62 0.06
N VAL A 78 3.09 6.15 1.29
CA VAL A 78 1.89 5.45 1.78
C VAL A 78 0.69 6.38 1.86
N HIS A 79 0.89 7.64 2.24
CA HIS A 79 -0.16 8.64 2.28
C HIS A 79 -0.76 8.86 0.89
N ARG A 80 0.09 8.96 -0.12
CA ARG A 80 -0.36 9.12 -1.51
C ARG A 80 -1.12 7.89 -2.00
N VAL A 81 -0.61 6.69 -1.73
CA VAL A 81 -1.28 5.44 -2.11
C VAL A 81 -2.66 5.34 -1.47
N LYS A 82 -2.75 5.60 -0.17
CA LYS A 82 -4.01 5.54 0.56
C LYS A 82 -5.01 6.60 0.08
N GLY A 83 -4.56 7.83 -0.08
CA GLY A 83 -5.42 8.93 -0.52
C GLY A 83 -5.97 8.73 -1.91
N ALA A 84 -5.12 8.44 -2.88
CA ALA A 84 -5.54 8.25 -4.27
C ALA A 84 -6.42 7.03 -4.43
N SER A 85 -6.08 5.91 -3.80
CA SER A 85 -6.86 4.68 -3.88
C SER A 85 -8.23 4.83 -3.21
N SER A 86 -8.28 5.47 -2.05
CA SER A 86 -9.54 5.73 -1.36
C SER A 86 -10.48 6.58 -2.23
N HIS A 87 -9.96 7.65 -2.77
CA HIS A 87 -10.75 8.54 -3.62
C HIS A 87 -11.35 7.81 -4.82
N ARG A 88 -10.52 7.10 -5.58
CA ARG A 88 -10.95 6.38 -6.78
C ARG A 88 -11.88 5.22 -6.48
N LEU A 89 -11.53 4.38 -5.50
CA LEU A 89 -12.36 3.21 -5.17
C LEU A 89 -13.73 3.61 -4.64
N ARG A 90 -13.80 4.67 -3.85
CA ARG A 90 -15.08 5.14 -3.30
C ARG A 90 -15.97 5.78 -4.37
N GLN A 91 -15.39 6.28 -5.46
CA GLN A 91 -16.15 6.74 -6.62
C GLN A 91 -16.66 5.56 -7.45
N GLU A 92 -15.80 4.57 -7.71
CA GLU A 92 -16.15 3.42 -8.54
C GLU A 92 -17.07 2.42 -7.82
N PHE A 93 -16.97 2.37 -6.49
CA PHE A 93 -17.73 1.43 -5.64
C PHE A 93 -18.43 2.20 -4.53
N PRO A 94 -19.62 2.77 -4.81
CA PRO A 94 -20.32 3.64 -3.83
C PRO A 94 -20.62 2.99 -2.48
N HIS A 95 -20.73 1.66 -2.41
CA HIS A 95 -20.95 0.96 -1.14
C HIS A 95 -19.80 1.18 -0.15
N LEU A 96 -18.59 1.48 -0.64
CA LEU A 96 -17.47 1.79 0.24
C LEU A 96 -17.65 3.12 0.97
N ARG A 97 -18.40 4.06 0.41
CA ARG A 97 -18.73 5.33 1.08
C ARG A 97 -19.82 5.16 2.13
N SER A 98 -20.83 4.34 1.81
CA SER A 98 -21.97 4.17 2.70
C SER A 98 -21.66 3.32 3.92
N ARG A 99 -20.68 2.41 3.83
CA ARG A 99 -20.38 1.45 4.89
C ARG A 99 -19.21 1.86 5.79
N LEU A 100 -18.34 2.73 5.33
CA LEU A 100 -17.13 3.10 6.04
C LEU A 100 -16.96 4.62 6.08
N PRO A 101 -16.58 5.21 7.23
CA PRO A 101 -16.29 6.64 7.32
C PRO A 101 -15.05 7.02 6.51
N SER A 102 -14.10 6.09 6.38
CA SER A 102 -12.94 6.21 5.52
C SER A 102 -12.56 4.80 5.05
N LEU A 103 -11.87 4.69 3.92
CA LEU A 103 -11.50 3.37 3.42
C LEU A 103 -10.42 2.71 4.28
N TRP A 104 -9.38 3.47 4.64
CA TRP A 104 -8.21 2.94 5.33
C TRP A 104 -8.14 3.35 6.80
N THR A 105 -7.48 2.52 7.63
CA THR A 105 -7.09 2.96 8.97
C THR A 105 -6.02 4.05 8.83
N ARG A 106 -5.76 4.78 9.91
CA ARG A 106 -4.69 5.81 9.90
C ARG A 106 -3.30 5.20 9.94
N SER A 107 -3.16 4.01 10.50
CA SER A 107 -1.85 3.39 10.69
C SER A 107 -1.40 2.63 9.45
N TYR A 108 -0.12 2.31 9.43
CA TYR A 108 0.49 1.41 8.47
C TYR A 108 1.76 0.83 9.10
N TYR A 109 2.17 -0.32 8.59
CA TYR A 109 3.49 -0.87 8.87
C TYR A 109 4.43 -0.46 7.74
N VAL A 110 5.68 -0.11 8.07
CA VAL A 110 6.75 0.06 7.10
C VAL A 110 8.03 -0.60 7.62
N GLY A 111 8.70 -1.34 6.75
CA GLY A 111 9.97 -1.97 7.05
C GLY A 111 10.90 -1.92 5.85
N THR A 112 12.21 -1.90 6.11
CA THR A 112 13.25 -1.83 5.09
C THR A 112 13.89 -3.17 4.77
N ALA A 113 13.59 -4.22 5.55
CA ALA A 113 14.15 -5.54 5.32
C ALA A 113 13.78 -6.08 3.94
N GLY A 114 14.65 -6.84 3.33
CA GLY A 114 14.40 -7.46 2.03
C GLY A 114 13.25 -8.45 2.07
N LYS A 115 12.93 -8.98 3.26
CA LYS A 115 11.84 -9.93 3.46
C LYS A 115 11.19 -9.69 4.82
N VAL A 116 9.88 -9.56 4.84
CA VAL A 116 9.11 -9.40 6.07
C VAL A 116 8.46 -10.73 6.41
N SER A 117 8.58 -11.19 7.66
CA SER A 117 7.99 -12.45 8.09
C SER A 117 6.47 -12.37 8.14
N GLU A 118 5.82 -13.50 7.88
CA GLU A 118 4.36 -13.60 8.00
C GLU A 118 3.88 -13.28 9.41
N THR A 119 4.67 -13.64 10.42
CA THR A 119 4.37 -13.32 11.83
C THR A 119 4.30 -11.81 12.06
N THR A 120 5.26 -11.07 11.51
CA THR A 120 5.29 -9.60 11.63
C THR A 120 4.06 -8.99 10.98
N ILE A 121 3.72 -9.43 9.78
CA ILE A 121 2.54 -8.96 9.05
C ILE A 121 1.26 -9.28 9.83
N GLN A 122 1.14 -10.50 10.33
CA GLN A 122 -0.04 -10.94 11.07
C GLN A 122 -0.23 -10.15 12.37
N ARG A 123 0.85 -9.88 13.10
CA ARG A 123 0.79 -9.06 14.31
C ARG A 123 0.26 -7.66 14.03
N TYR A 124 0.72 -7.05 12.94
CA TYR A 124 0.23 -5.74 12.55
C TYR A 124 -1.27 -5.80 12.22
N ILE A 125 -1.68 -6.77 11.39
CA ILE A 125 -3.08 -6.93 10.98
C ILE A 125 -3.99 -7.15 12.18
N ASP A 126 -3.57 -8.02 13.11
CA ASP A 126 -4.36 -8.32 14.32
C ASP A 126 -4.55 -7.09 15.21
N ALA A 127 -3.53 -6.23 15.27
CA ALA A 127 -3.60 -4.99 16.05
C ALA A 127 -4.59 -3.98 15.45
N GLN A 128 -4.99 -4.14 14.18
CA GLN A 128 -5.91 -3.23 13.49
C GLN A 128 -7.38 -3.58 13.68
N LYS A 129 -7.69 -4.68 14.36
CA LYS A 129 -9.07 -5.05 14.63
C LYS A 129 -9.75 -3.99 15.50
N GLY A 130 -10.86 -3.43 15.02
CA GLY A 130 -11.59 -2.38 15.75
C GLY A 130 -11.07 -0.96 15.53
N THR A 131 -10.00 -0.79 14.77
CA THR A 131 -9.48 0.53 14.40
C THR A 131 -9.77 0.83 12.91
#